data_9191c1118da6bfec0fe9ad4e4b8c3ac9
#
_entry.id   9191c1118da6bfec0fe9ad4e4b8c3ac9
#
_cell.length_a   1.000
_cell.length_b   1.000
_cell.length_c   1.000
_cell.angle_alpha   90.00
_cell.angle_beta   90.00
_cell.angle_gamma   90.00
#
_symmetry.space_group_name_H-M   'P 1'
#
loop_
_entity.id
_entity.type
_entity.pdbx_description
1 polymer ?
#
loop_
_entity_poly.entity_id
_entity_poly.type
_entity_poly.pdbx_seq_one_letter_code
_entity_poly.pdbx_strand_id
1 'polypeptide(L)'
;MVTDFVLQTHPEPGNVVHYEYALAFGSQSEMAPYYTAWQNLISKPDLDRRFGSIFIMMPLGALVVGDFYGTEAEFEASGIPGWLPKGEHRHIVLTDWLGSLANSAQNEGLYLTNLPAPFYAKSLAFRREDLPSPEKIDRLFRWVDMQHKGTPLWFIIFDATGGAIGDVPGNATAFAHRDKILYYQSYAVGLPLLKASKDFITNFHGQVLEACPTAFGTYPGYVDPALVEPQRQYWDANLPELERVKKVWDPMDRFHNPGSVLVK
;
A
#
# COMPACT_ATOMS: atom_id res chain seq x y z
N MET A 1 14.65 13.28 23.29
CA MET A 1 14.33 14.23 22.21
C MET A 1 15.28 13.94 21.07
N VAL A 2 14.79 13.77 19.84
CA VAL A 2 15.65 13.67 18.67
C VAL A 2 15.99 15.10 18.25
N THR A 3 17.28 15.40 18.10
CA THR A 3 17.77 16.73 17.68
C THR A 3 18.25 16.72 16.23
N ASP A 4 18.75 15.59 15.78
CA ASP A 4 19.35 15.47 14.46
C ASP A 4 19.04 14.10 13.85
N PHE A 5 18.94 14.05 12.51
CA PHE A 5 18.92 12.84 11.72
C PHE A 5 20.13 12.81 10.79
N VAL A 6 20.86 11.72 10.79
CA VAL A 6 21.93 11.46 9.82
C VAL A 6 21.42 10.41 8.83
N LEU A 7 21.31 10.80 7.57
CA LEU A 7 20.78 9.95 6.51
C LEU A 7 21.90 9.59 5.53
N GLN A 8 21.96 8.32 5.15
CA GLN A 8 22.78 7.89 4.03
C GLN A 8 22.09 8.34 2.73
N THR A 9 22.80 9.15 1.95
CA THR A 9 22.35 9.50 0.61
C THR A 9 22.85 8.49 -0.42
N HIS A 10 22.12 8.36 -1.52
CA HIS A 10 22.47 7.53 -2.66
C HIS A 10 22.56 8.40 -3.91
N PRO A 11 23.36 8.01 -4.92
CA PRO A 11 23.30 8.64 -6.22
C PRO A 11 21.87 8.57 -6.76
N GLU A 12 21.47 9.57 -7.51
CA GLU A 12 20.19 9.53 -8.19
C GLU A 12 20.17 8.39 -9.22
N PRO A 13 19.02 7.77 -9.49
CA PRO A 13 18.93 6.63 -10.42
C PRO A 13 19.11 7.01 -11.91
N GLY A 14 19.22 8.30 -12.25
CA GLY A 14 19.32 8.79 -13.61
C GLY A 14 17.98 8.73 -14.32
N ASN A 15 17.83 7.80 -15.28
CA ASN A 15 16.59 7.65 -16.02
C ASN A 15 15.51 6.94 -15.20
N VAL A 16 14.28 7.43 -15.30
CA VAL A 16 13.08 6.83 -14.71
C VAL A 16 12.01 6.75 -15.79
N VAL A 17 11.37 5.59 -15.89
CA VAL A 17 10.17 5.39 -16.69
C VAL A 17 8.97 5.43 -15.73
N HIS A 18 8.26 6.55 -15.70
CA HIS A 18 6.99 6.62 -15.02
C HIS A 18 5.89 6.08 -15.94
N TYR A 19 5.04 5.18 -15.43
CA TYR A 19 3.94 4.63 -16.20
C TYR A 19 2.63 4.74 -15.44
N GLU A 20 1.56 5.00 -16.19
CA GLU A 20 0.20 5.05 -15.70
C GLU A 20 -0.74 4.36 -16.70
N TYR A 21 -1.54 3.44 -16.21
CA TYR A 21 -2.57 2.72 -16.98
C TYR A 21 -3.92 2.96 -16.31
N ALA A 22 -4.74 3.80 -16.90
CA ALA A 22 -6.11 4.01 -16.46
C ALA A 22 -7.03 3.01 -17.17
N LEU A 23 -7.81 2.29 -16.37
CA LEU A 23 -8.71 1.23 -16.80
C LEU A 23 -10.14 1.60 -16.40
N ALA A 24 -11.02 1.78 -17.38
CA ALA A 24 -12.43 2.04 -17.14
C ALA A 24 -13.22 0.71 -17.13
N PHE A 25 -14.09 0.54 -16.15
CA PHE A 25 -14.92 -0.66 -15.98
C PHE A 25 -16.34 -0.30 -15.57
N GLY A 26 -17.29 -1.13 -15.95
CA GLY A 26 -18.70 -0.99 -15.54
C GLY A 26 -18.94 -1.50 -14.10
N SER A 27 -18.08 -2.39 -13.60
CA SER A 27 -18.17 -2.97 -12.27
C SER A 27 -16.78 -3.27 -11.71
N GLN A 28 -16.67 -3.40 -10.39
CA GLN A 28 -15.41 -3.77 -9.75
C GLN A 28 -15.01 -5.23 -10.04
N SER A 29 -15.98 -6.11 -10.23
CA SER A 29 -15.70 -7.52 -10.59
C SER A 29 -15.01 -7.67 -11.95
N GLU A 30 -15.21 -6.75 -12.88
CA GLU A 30 -14.50 -6.73 -14.16
C GLU A 30 -12.99 -6.44 -14.00
N MET A 31 -12.59 -5.84 -12.88
CA MET A 31 -11.16 -5.56 -12.56
C MET A 31 -10.42 -6.80 -12.05
N ALA A 32 -11.13 -7.83 -11.57
CA ALA A 32 -10.53 -8.98 -10.91
C ALA A 32 -9.44 -9.70 -11.75
N PRO A 33 -9.62 -9.95 -13.07
CA PRO A 33 -8.57 -10.54 -13.90
C PRO A 33 -7.33 -9.64 -14.01
N TYR A 34 -7.51 -8.33 -14.08
CA TYR A 34 -6.41 -7.36 -14.19
C TYR A 34 -5.61 -7.28 -12.89
N TYR A 35 -6.31 -7.22 -11.76
CA TYR A 35 -5.66 -7.29 -10.45
C TYR A 35 -4.92 -8.62 -10.27
N THR A 36 -5.52 -9.73 -10.67
CA THR A 36 -4.88 -11.06 -10.61
C THR A 36 -3.59 -11.10 -11.43
N ALA A 37 -3.60 -10.56 -12.65
CA ALA A 37 -2.41 -10.48 -13.49
C ALA A 37 -1.32 -9.60 -12.84
N TRP A 38 -1.70 -8.44 -12.29
CA TRP A 38 -0.81 -7.55 -11.57
C TRP A 38 -0.25 -8.21 -10.29
N GLN A 39 -1.08 -8.87 -9.50
CA GLN A 39 -0.65 -9.61 -8.31
C GLN A 39 0.36 -10.71 -8.67
N ASN A 40 0.13 -11.44 -9.76
CA ASN A 40 1.05 -12.45 -10.25
C ASN A 40 2.39 -11.85 -10.68
N LEU A 41 2.39 -10.65 -11.27
CA LEU A 41 3.61 -9.93 -11.62
C LEU A 41 4.41 -9.57 -10.36
N ILE A 42 3.82 -8.89 -9.40
CA ILE A 42 4.52 -8.43 -8.18
C ILE A 42 4.96 -9.58 -7.27
N SER A 43 4.36 -10.75 -7.44
CA SER A 43 4.71 -11.94 -6.66
C SER A 43 5.82 -12.79 -7.27
N LYS A 44 6.40 -12.41 -8.42
CA LYS A 44 7.53 -13.14 -9.02
C LYS A 44 8.77 -13.04 -8.13
N PRO A 45 9.46 -14.16 -7.84
CA PRO A 45 10.70 -14.14 -7.05
C PRO A 45 11.84 -13.37 -7.70
N ASP A 46 11.85 -13.36 -9.05
CA ASP A 46 12.84 -12.75 -9.92
C ASP A 46 12.40 -11.41 -10.52
N LEU A 47 11.38 -10.78 -9.92
CA LEU A 47 10.94 -9.45 -10.35
C LEU A 47 12.10 -8.46 -10.30
N ASP A 48 12.26 -7.71 -11.38
CA ASP A 48 13.30 -6.67 -11.44
C ASP A 48 13.09 -5.66 -10.30
N ARG A 49 14.12 -5.50 -9.48
CA ARG A 49 14.08 -4.68 -8.25
C ARG A 49 13.96 -3.18 -8.53
N ARG A 50 14.13 -2.78 -9.78
CA ARG A 50 13.94 -1.40 -10.26
C ARG A 50 12.47 -1.07 -10.52
N PHE A 51 11.57 -2.04 -10.39
CA PHE A 51 10.13 -1.89 -10.63
C PHE A 51 9.37 -1.61 -9.33
N GLY A 52 8.65 -0.49 -9.30
CA GLY A 52 7.66 -0.15 -8.28
C GLY A 52 6.27 -0.03 -8.91
N SER A 53 5.22 -0.46 -8.20
CA SER A 53 3.86 -0.45 -8.74
C SER A 53 2.79 -0.38 -7.66
N ILE A 54 1.73 0.35 -7.97
CA ILE A 54 0.52 0.44 -7.16
C ILE A 54 -0.68 0.12 -8.05
N PHE A 55 -1.61 -0.67 -7.55
CA PHE A 55 -2.93 -0.88 -8.15
C PHE A 55 -3.98 -0.20 -7.29
N ILE A 56 -4.73 0.74 -7.87
CA ILE A 56 -5.76 1.51 -7.16
C ILE A 56 -7.12 1.18 -7.76
N MET A 57 -8.00 0.58 -6.97
CA MET A 57 -9.41 0.39 -7.31
C MET A 57 -10.21 1.63 -6.90
N MET A 58 -11.02 2.15 -7.82
CA MET A 58 -11.87 3.33 -7.65
C MET A 58 -13.30 3.05 -8.16
N PRO A 59 -14.28 3.96 -7.90
CA PRO A 59 -15.67 3.77 -8.32
C PRO A 59 -15.87 3.46 -9.81
N LEU A 60 -15.07 4.10 -10.68
CA LEU A 60 -15.25 4.03 -12.14
C LEU A 60 -14.14 3.25 -12.87
N GLY A 61 -13.30 2.54 -12.14
CA GLY A 61 -12.22 1.82 -12.77
C GLY A 61 -11.04 1.53 -11.84
N ALA A 62 -9.90 1.30 -12.45
CA ALA A 62 -8.64 1.11 -11.74
C ALA A 62 -7.53 1.95 -12.37
N LEU A 63 -6.56 2.30 -11.54
CA LEU A 63 -5.31 2.90 -11.95
C LEU A 63 -4.17 1.96 -11.58
N VAL A 64 -3.30 1.67 -12.53
CA VAL A 64 -2.02 0.98 -12.27
C VAL A 64 -0.91 1.97 -12.57
N VAL A 65 -0.20 2.38 -11.55
CA VAL A 65 0.82 3.42 -11.62
C VAL A 65 2.10 2.95 -10.96
N GLY A 66 3.23 3.45 -11.44
CA GLY A 66 4.51 3.19 -10.82
C GLY A 66 5.69 3.71 -11.63
N ASP A 67 6.86 3.34 -11.15
CA ASP A 67 8.13 3.74 -11.74
C ASP A 67 9.02 2.52 -12.02
N PHE A 68 9.77 2.62 -13.09
CA PHE A 68 10.90 1.74 -13.37
C PHE A 68 12.19 2.58 -13.43
N TYR A 69 13.12 2.27 -12.55
CA TYR A 69 14.39 2.99 -12.44
C TYR A 69 15.38 2.48 -13.50
N GLY A 70 15.32 3.08 -14.67
CA GLY A 70 16.13 2.72 -15.83
C GLY A 70 15.63 3.39 -17.11
N THR A 71 16.24 3.04 -18.22
CA THR A 71 15.86 3.52 -19.55
C THR A 71 14.60 2.82 -20.06
N GLU A 72 13.94 3.41 -21.06
CA GLU A 72 12.80 2.80 -21.75
C GLU A 72 13.18 1.45 -22.37
N ALA A 73 14.37 1.35 -22.97
CA ALA A 73 14.85 0.11 -23.57
C ALA A 73 15.01 -1.02 -22.54
N GLU A 74 15.48 -0.69 -21.34
CA GLU A 74 15.58 -1.66 -20.23
C GLU A 74 14.20 -2.04 -19.69
N PHE A 75 13.27 -1.09 -19.60
CA PHE A 75 11.89 -1.35 -19.20
C PHE A 75 11.19 -2.31 -20.18
N GLU A 76 11.31 -2.05 -21.48
CA GLU A 76 10.77 -2.96 -22.51
C GLU A 76 11.46 -4.34 -22.48
N ALA A 77 12.79 -4.38 -22.32
CA ALA A 77 13.55 -5.62 -22.23
C ALA A 77 13.24 -6.45 -20.97
N SER A 78 12.77 -5.83 -19.89
CA SER A 78 12.37 -6.52 -18.66
C SER A 78 11.16 -7.44 -18.83
N GLY A 79 10.40 -7.25 -19.91
CA GLY A 79 9.13 -7.95 -20.15
C GLY A 79 7.98 -7.51 -19.26
N ILE A 80 8.20 -6.59 -18.31
CA ILE A 80 7.18 -6.04 -17.42
C ILE A 80 6.00 -5.44 -18.19
N PRO A 81 6.20 -4.64 -19.27
CA PRO A 81 5.09 -4.09 -20.04
C PRO A 81 4.11 -5.13 -20.60
N GLY A 82 4.60 -6.35 -20.83
CA GLY A 82 3.77 -7.46 -21.29
C GLY A 82 2.82 -8.02 -20.23
N TRP A 83 3.08 -7.76 -18.96
CA TRP A 83 2.28 -8.20 -17.83
C TRP A 83 1.35 -7.12 -17.29
N LEU A 84 1.64 -5.85 -17.59
CA LEU A 84 0.80 -4.74 -17.18
C LEU A 84 -0.53 -4.76 -17.96
N PRO A 85 -1.62 -4.29 -17.35
CA PRO A 85 -2.92 -4.24 -18.01
C PRO A 85 -2.84 -3.47 -19.32
N LYS A 86 -3.42 -4.04 -20.37
CA LYS A 86 -3.59 -3.32 -21.65
C LYS A 86 -4.88 -2.50 -21.55
N GLY A 87 -4.78 -1.26 -21.12
CA GLY A 87 -5.89 -0.31 -21.05
C GLY A 87 -5.94 0.62 -22.26
N GLU A 88 -7.07 1.33 -22.41
CA GLU A 88 -7.26 2.32 -23.47
C GLU A 88 -6.40 3.57 -23.28
N HIS A 89 -5.99 3.86 -22.04
CA HIS A 89 -5.18 5.01 -21.69
C HIS A 89 -3.86 4.54 -21.02
N ARG A 90 -2.83 4.50 -21.82
CA ARG A 90 -1.45 4.28 -21.37
C ARG A 90 -0.72 5.60 -21.43
N HIS A 91 -0.24 6.07 -20.30
CA HIS A 91 0.65 7.22 -20.20
C HIS A 91 2.04 6.74 -19.75
N ILE A 92 3.06 7.06 -20.52
CA ILE A 92 4.45 6.80 -20.15
C ILE A 92 5.21 8.11 -20.25
N VAL A 93 5.89 8.46 -19.18
CA VAL A 93 6.77 9.63 -19.09
C VAL A 93 8.19 9.14 -18.89
N LEU A 94 9.05 9.48 -19.84
CA LEU A 94 10.49 9.29 -19.71
C LEU A 94 11.05 10.52 -19.03
N THR A 95 11.66 10.34 -17.89
CA THR A 95 12.08 11.45 -17.05
C THR A 95 13.33 11.08 -16.24
N ASP A 96 13.80 12.01 -15.44
CA ASP A 96 14.79 11.79 -14.39
C ASP A 96 14.10 11.65 -13.03
N TRP A 97 14.88 11.47 -11.98
CA TRP A 97 14.38 11.36 -10.62
C TRP A 97 13.53 12.57 -10.18
N LEU A 98 13.98 13.80 -10.49
CA LEU A 98 13.24 15.01 -10.12
C LEU A 98 11.94 15.16 -10.90
N GLY A 99 11.96 14.78 -12.18
CA GLY A 99 10.77 14.79 -13.01
C GLY A 99 9.73 13.76 -12.55
N SER A 100 10.16 12.57 -12.13
CA SER A 100 9.26 11.56 -11.52
C SER A 100 8.63 12.09 -10.24
N LEU A 101 9.42 12.66 -9.32
CA LEU A 101 8.90 13.28 -8.11
C LEU A 101 7.91 14.44 -8.41
N ALA A 102 8.22 15.28 -9.40
CA ALA A 102 7.35 16.39 -9.79
C ALA A 102 6.02 15.85 -10.36
N ASN A 103 6.06 14.81 -11.19
CA ASN A 103 4.89 14.16 -11.75
C ASN A 103 4.00 13.55 -10.65
N SER A 104 4.58 12.80 -9.71
CA SER A 104 3.86 12.23 -8.57
C SER A 104 3.26 13.33 -7.68
N ALA A 105 4.01 14.39 -7.38
CA ALA A 105 3.51 15.52 -6.60
C ALA A 105 2.36 16.24 -7.29
N GLN A 106 2.41 16.39 -8.59
CA GLN A 106 1.36 17.04 -9.38
C GLN A 106 0.10 16.20 -9.45
N ASN A 107 0.23 14.90 -9.63
CA ASN A 107 -0.91 14.01 -9.84
C ASN A 107 -1.55 13.51 -8.53
N GLU A 108 -0.78 13.34 -7.47
CA GLU A 108 -1.24 12.71 -6.23
C GLU A 108 -1.25 13.67 -5.02
N GLY A 109 -0.26 14.52 -4.90
CA GLY A 109 -0.01 15.27 -3.67
C GLY A 109 -0.74 16.60 -3.57
N LEU A 110 -0.70 17.43 -4.62
CA LEU A 110 -1.18 18.81 -4.55
C LEU A 110 -2.71 18.93 -4.43
N TYR A 111 -3.46 17.94 -4.92
CA TYR A 111 -4.93 17.95 -4.88
C TYR A 111 -5.50 17.44 -3.56
N LEU A 112 -4.80 16.55 -2.84
CA LEU A 112 -5.32 15.90 -1.64
C LEU A 112 -4.78 16.53 -0.34
N THR A 113 -3.60 17.13 -0.35
CA THR A 113 -2.90 17.59 0.85
C THR A 113 -3.48 18.88 1.45
N ASN A 114 -4.21 19.69 0.69
CA ASN A 114 -4.76 20.97 1.13
C ASN A 114 -6.26 20.93 1.49
N LEU A 115 -6.91 19.78 1.40
CA LEU A 115 -8.32 19.60 1.78
C LEU A 115 -8.40 18.80 3.08
N PRO A 116 -8.57 19.45 4.24
CA PRO A 116 -8.82 18.74 5.49
C PRO A 116 -10.19 18.05 5.40
N ALA A 117 -10.20 16.80 4.99
CA ALA A 117 -11.40 16.00 4.89
C ALA A 117 -11.35 14.83 5.88
N PRO A 118 -12.42 14.54 6.63
CA PRO A 118 -12.52 13.33 7.42
C PRO A 118 -12.41 12.10 6.54
N PHE A 119 -11.59 11.15 6.94
CA PHE A 119 -11.47 9.86 6.26
C PHE A 119 -11.48 8.71 7.27
N TYR A 120 -11.75 7.52 6.78
CA TYR A 120 -11.64 6.27 7.51
C TYR A 120 -10.88 5.27 6.67
N ALA A 121 -9.93 4.58 7.28
CA ALA A 121 -9.05 3.66 6.57
C ALA A 121 -8.83 2.37 7.34
N LYS A 122 -8.53 1.30 6.59
CA LYS A 122 -8.03 0.02 7.08
C LYS A 122 -6.85 -0.41 6.22
N SER A 123 -5.95 -1.19 6.80
CA SER A 123 -4.77 -1.70 6.09
C SER A 123 -4.34 -3.07 6.60
N LEU A 124 -3.63 -3.83 5.75
CA LEU A 124 -3.06 -5.13 6.06
C LEU A 124 -1.84 -5.37 5.17
N ALA A 125 -0.87 -6.14 5.67
CA ALA A 125 0.33 -6.50 4.95
C ALA A 125 0.33 -8.00 4.60
N PHE A 126 0.90 -8.35 3.45
CA PHE A 126 0.89 -9.72 2.93
C PHE A 126 2.31 -10.16 2.57
N ARG A 127 2.65 -11.37 3.01
CA ARG A 127 3.75 -12.12 2.43
C ARG A 127 3.26 -12.78 1.13
N ARG A 128 4.15 -13.38 0.38
CA ARG A 128 3.82 -14.08 -0.86
C ARG A 128 2.78 -15.20 -0.64
N GLU A 129 2.94 -15.97 0.42
CA GLU A 129 2.05 -17.08 0.78
C GLU A 129 0.69 -16.64 1.33
N ASP A 130 0.55 -15.37 1.71
CA ASP A 130 -0.72 -14.82 2.22
C ASP A 130 -1.63 -14.30 1.11
N LEU A 131 -1.13 -14.20 -0.14
CA LEU A 131 -1.88 -13.61 -1.24
C LEU A 131 -3.15 -14.41 -1.56
N PRO A 132 -4.28 -13.73 -1.87
CA PRO A 132 -5.51 -14.41 -2.23
C PRO A 132 -5.41 -15.11 -3.59
N SER A 133 -6.08 -16.27 -3.72
CA SER A 133 -6.22 -16.95 -5.01
C SER A 133 -7.12 -16.15 -5.96
N PRO A 134 -7.07 -16.43 -7.29
CA PRO A 134 -7.93 -15.76 -8.27
C PRO A 134 -9.43 -15.82 -7.94
N GLU A 135 -9.90 -16.97 -7.40
CA GLU A 135 -11.30 -17.14 -7.00
C GLU A 135 -11.67 -16.27 -5.79
N LYS A 136 -10.73 -16.09 -4.85
CA LYS A 136 -10.92 -15.21 -3.69
C LYS A 136 -10.91 -13.74 -4.12
N ILE A 137 -10.05 -13.37 -5.07
CA ILE A 137 -10.03 -12.02 -5.67
C ILE A 137 -11.36 -11.72 -6.35
N ASP A 138 -11.85 -12.62 -7.21
CA ASP A 138 -13.14 -12.45 -7.89
C ASP A 138 -14.28 -12.28 -6.88
N ARG A 139 -14.29 -13.09 -5.80
CA ARG A 139 -15.29 -12.99 -4.72
C ARG A 139 -15.23 -11.64 -4.02
N LEU A 140 -14.03 -11.16 -3.67
CA LEU A 140 -13.83 -9.86 -3.03
C LEU A 140 -14.36 -8.71 -3.89
N PHE A 141 -14.04 -8.74 -5.19
CA PHE A 141 -14.44 -7.66 -6.09
C PHE A 141 -15.95 -7.68 -6.39
N ARG A 142 -16.55 -8.86 -6.55
CA ARG A 142 -18.02 -9.01 -6.60
C ARG A 142 -18.71 -8.53 -5.32
N TRP A 143 -18.08 -8.78 -4.17
CA TRP A 143 -18.62 -8.28 -2.91
C TRP A 143 -18.66 -6.75 -2.92
N VAL A 144 -17.61 -6.07 -3.42
CA VAL A 144 -17.59 -4.61 -3.54
C VAL A 144 -18.75 -4.11 -4.43
N ASP A 145 -19.03 -4.77 -5.56
CA ASP A 145 -20.16 -4.39 -6.44
C ASP A 145 -21.50 -4.33 -5.70
N MET A 146 -21.73 -5.26 -4.80
CA MET A 146 -23.01 -5.41 -4.09
C MET A 146 -23.17 -4.43 -2.92
N GLN A 147 -22.13 -3.70 -2.52
CA GLN A 147 -22.20 -2.86 -1.32
C GLN A 147 -22.63 -1.42 -1.60
N HIS A 148 -23.32 -0.85 -0.61
CA HIS A 148 -23.53 0.59 -0.53
C HIS A 148 -22.31 1.25 0.12
N LYS A 149 -21.60 2.10 -0.63
CA LYS A 149 -20.33 2.69 -0.20
C LYS A 149 -20.49 3.94 0.69
N GLY A 150 -21.67 4.55 0.69
CA GLY A 150 -21.98 5.75 1.48
C GLY A 150 -21.31 7.04 1.01
N THR A 151 -20.31 6.96 0.14
CA THR A 151 -19.58 8.09 -0.44
C THR A 151 -19.14 7.76 -1.85
N PRO A 152 -19.07 8.73 -2.76
CA PRO A 152 -18.44 8.55 -4.06
C PRO A 152 -16.90 8.57 -3.97
N LEU A 153 -16.33 9.06 -2.85
CA LEU A 153 -14.88 9.15 -2.64
C LEU A 153 -14.42 7.98 -1.78
N TRP A 154 -14.22 6.84 -2.41
CA TRP A 154 -13.58 5.68 -1.83
C TRP A 154 -12.55 5.11 -2.80
N PHE A 155 -11.53 4.51 -2.27
CA PHE A 155 -10.51 3.82 -3.05
C PHE A 155 -9.84 2.72 -2.23
N ILE A 156 -9.38 1.70 -2.93
CA ILE A 156 -8.65 0.58 -2.35
C ILE A 156 -7.33 0.49 -3.08
N ILE A 157 -6.25 0.70 -2.34
CA ILE A 157 -4.88 0.70 -2.84
C ILE A 157 -4.24 -0.65 -2.52
N PHE A 158 -3.55 -1.20 -3.49
CA PHE A 158 -2.66 -2.33 -3.35
C PHE A 158 -1.26 -1.87 -3.77
N ASP A 159 -0.37 -1.80 -2.81
CA ASP A 159 0.96 -1.21 -2.95
C ASP A 159 2.01 -2.31 -2.92
N ALA A 160 2.68 -2.54 -4.06
CA ALA A 160 3.75 -3.51 -4.15
C ALA A 160 4.97 -3.04 -3.34
N THR A 161 5.47 -3.92 -2.48
CA THR A 161 6.64 -3.67 -1.66
C THR A 161 7.64 -4.82 -1.79
N GLY A 162 8.75 -4.77 -1.08
CA GLY A 162 9.80 -5.79 -1.15
C GLY A 162 11.13 -5.22 -1.64
N GLY A 163 11.79 -5.92 -2.56
CA GLY A 163 13.09 -5.47 -3.07
C GLY A 163 14.10 -5.22 -1.95
N ALA A 164 14.70 -4.04 -1.91
CA ALA A 164 15.70 -3.66 -0.90
C ALA A 164 15.17 -3.62 0.54
N ILE A 165 13.85 -3.48 0.73
CA ILE A 165 13.23 -3.53 2.05
C ILE A 165 13.44 -4.91 2.69
N GLY A 166 13.33 -5.97 1.90
CA GLY A 166 13.50 -7.36 2.34
C GLY A 166 14.95 -7.78 2.59
N ASP A 167 15.94 -7.00 2.13
CA ASP A 167 17.35 -7.30 2.38
C ASP A 167 17.79 -6.94 3.82
N VAL A 168 17.04 -6.07 4.47
CA VAL A 168 17.35 -5.61 5.82
C VAL A 168 16.79 -6.60 6.83
N PRO A 169 17.59 -7.08 7.80
CA PRO A 169 17.08 -7.96 8.85
C PRO A 169 15.88 -7.35 9.59
N GLY A 170 14.86 -8.16 9.91
CA GLY A 170 13.62 -7.70 10.54
C GLY A 170 13.83 -6.96 11.87
N ASN A 171 14.91 -7.27 12.59
CA ASN A 171 15.28 -6.66 13.87
C ASN A 171 16.31 -5.53 13.77
N ALA A 172 16.73 -5.12 12.57
CA ALA A 172 17.72 -4.07 12.40
C ALA A 172 17.18 -2.66 12.75
N THR A 173 15.86 -2.50 12.69
CA THR A 173 15.16 -1.26 13.04
C THR A 173 13.85 -1.59 13.75
N ALA A 174 13.06 -0.59 14.17
CA ALA A 174 11.73 -0.81 14.70
C ALA A 174 10.76 -1.44 13.68
N PHE A 175 10.96 -1.23 12.38
CA PHE A 175 10.10 -1.76 11.32
C PHE A 175 10.30 -3.27 11.14
N ALA A 176 9.31 -4.09 11.54
CA ALA A 176 9.39 -5.55 11.55
C ALA A 176 8.97 -6.22 10.23
N HIS A 177 8.15 -5.56 9.41
CA HIS A 177 7.46 -6.15 8.26
C HIS A 177 8.33 -6.21 6.99
N ARG A 178 9.54 -6.77 7.10
CA ARG A 178 10.53 -6.85 6.01
C ARG A 178 10.24 -7.95 4.98
N ASP A 179 9.42 -8.91 5.36
CA ASP A 179 9.00 -10.07 4.54
C ASP A 179 7.75 -9.82 3.70
N LYS A 180 7.17 -8.63 3.79
CA LYS A 180 5.94 -8.28 3.07
C LYS A 180 6.25 -7.87 1.64
N ILE A 181 5.37 -8.30 0.70
CA ILE A 181 5.46 -7.95 -0.73
C ILE A 181 4.29 -7.11 -1.20
N LEU A 182 3.27 -6.95 -0.34
CA LEU A 182 2.08 -6.18 -0.64
C LEU A 182 1.53 -5.53 0.62
N TYR A 183 1.18 -4.26 0.52
CA TYR A 183 0.28 -3.59 1.46
C TYR A 183 -1.06 -3.31 0.80
N TYR A 184 -2.13 -3.60 1.50
CA TYR A 184 -3.49 -3.21 1.16
C TYR A 184 -3.92 -2.06 2.06
N GLN A 185 -4.57 -1.08 1.48
CA GLN A 185 -5.16 0.07 2.17
C GLN A 185 -6.52 0.36 1.56
N SER A 186 -7.53 0.54 2.38
CA SER A 186 -8.87 0.97 1.92
C SER A 186 -9.27 2.26 2.60
N TYR A 187 -9.83 3.16 1.83
CA TYR A 187 -10.22 4.50 2.27
C TYR A 187 -11.64 4.84 1.87
N ALA A 188 -12.33 5.51 2.77
CA ALA A 188 -13.53 6.29 2.46
C ALA A 188 -13.34 7.72 2.97
N VAL A 189 -13.62 8.69 2.12
CA VAL A 189 -13.50 10.12 2.42
C VAL A 189 -14.88 10.75 2.32
N GLY A 190 -15.22 11.68 3.19
CA GLY A 190 -16.53 12.34 3.12
C GLY A 190 -16.64 13.53 4.05
N LEU A 191 -17.48 14.48 3.66
CA LEU A 191 -17.77 15.68 4.44
C LEU A 191 -19.32 15.89 4.52
N PRO A 192 -20.00 15.31 5.53
CA PRO A 192 -19.48 14.50 6.63
C PRO A 192 -19.10 13.07 6.21
N LEU A 193 -18.24 12.42 6.99
CA LEU A 193 -17.96 10.99 6.82
C LEU A 193 -19.10 10.16 7.42
N LEU A 194 -19.88 9.51 6.57
CA LEU A 194 -21.07 8.78 6.95
C LEU A 194 -20.73 7.43 7.62
N LYS A 195 -21.65 6.96 8.49
CA LYS A 195 -21.55 5.61 9.07
C LYS A 195 -21.49 4.54 8.00
N ALA A 196 -22.30 4.63 6.94
CA ALA A 196 -22.31 3.68 5.84
C ALA A 196 -20.93 3.56 5.17
N SER A 197 -20.17 4.66 5.06
CA SER A 197 -18.82 4.63 4.49
C SER A 197 -17.83 3.90 5.41
N LYS A 198 -17.93 4.12 6.72
CA LYS A 198 -17.12 3.38 7.71
C LYS A 198 -17.46 1.90 7.73
N ASP A 199 -18.76 1.57 7.67
CA ASP A 199 -19.24 0.18 7.62
C ASP A 199 -18.74 -0.53 6.36
N PHE A 200 -18.79 0.13 5.20
CA PHE A 200 -18.25 -0.41 3.94
C PHE A 200 -16.77 -0.78 4.08
N ILE A 201 -15.92 0.14 4.55
CA ILE A 201 -14.48 -0.09 4.71
C ILE A 201 -14.21 -1.18 5.77
N THR A 202 -14.93 -1.15 6.89
CA THR A 202 -14.77 -2.16 7.96
C THR A 202 -15.16 -3.56 7.46
N ASN A 203 -16.28 -3.67 6.76
CA ASN A 203 -16.77 -4.94 6.25
C ASN A 203 -15.90 -5.47 5.11
N PHE A 204 -15.41 -4.59 4.21
CA PHE A 204 -14.45 -4.99 3.18
C PHE A 204 -13.16 -5.54 3.81
N HIS A 205 -12.63 -4.87 4.83
CA HIS A 205 -11.47 -5.37 5.57
C HIS A 205 -11.75 -6.75 6.19
N GLY A 206 -12.95 -6.97 6.73
CA GLY A 206 -13.38 -8.28 7.23
C GLY A 206 -13.36 -9.35 6.12
N GLN A 207 -13.82 -9.03 4.91
CA GLN A 207 -13.75 -9.95 3.76
C GLN A 207 -12.30 -10.24 3.35
N VAL A 208 -11.41 -9.25 3.42
CA VAL A 208 -9.97 -9.46 3.17
C VAL A 208 -9.36 -10.41 4.20
N LEU A 209 -9.65 -10.23 5.48
CA LEU A 209 -9.18 -11.13 6.55
C LEU A 209 -9.72 -12.56 6.40
N GLU A 210 -10.98 -12.71 6.00
CA GLU A 210 -11.57 -14.03 5.70
C GLU A 210 -10.90 -14.71 4.49
N ALA A 211 -10.62 -13.93 3.44
CA ALA A 211 -9.93 -14.44 2.26
C ALA A 211 -8.46 -14.81 2.54
N CYS A 212 -7.79 -14.08 3.44
CA CYS A 212 -6.36 -14.18 3.72
C CYS A 212 -6.10 -14.33 5.23
N PRO A 213 -6.52 -15.43 5.87
CA PRO A 213 -6.50 -15.56 7.33
C PRO A 213 -5.10 -15.64 7.95
N THR A 214 -4.06 -15.84 7.15
CA THR A 214 -2.65 -15.86 7.58
C THR A 214 -1.95 -14.51 7.40
N ALA A 215 -2.57 -13.58 6.69
CA ALA A 215 -2.03 -12.23 6.53
C ALA A 215 -2.04 -11.49 7.88
N PHE A 216 -0.93 -10.83 8.17
CA PHE A 216 -0.73 -10.23 9.49
C PHE A 216 0.16 -9.00 9.41
N GLY A 217 -0.15 -8.04 10.26
CA GLY A 217 0.64 -6.82 10.41
C GLY A 217 0.21 -5.69 9.47
N THR A 218 0.59 -4.51 9.85
CA THR A 218 0.41 -3.30 9.04
C THR A 218 1.48 -2.27 9.38
N TYR A 219 1.60 -1.25 8.54
CA TYR A 219 2.56 -0.18 8.74
C TYR A 219 2.08 0.77 9.88
N PRO A 220 2.96 1.10 10.87
CA PRO A 220 2.55 1.96 11.98
C PRO A 220 2.17 3.39 11.58
N GLY A 221 2.53 3.83 10.38
CA GLY A 221 2.06 5.10 9.80
C GLY A 221 0.62 5.06 9.30
N TYR A 222 0.04 3.86 9.08
CA TYR A 222 -1.38 3.67 8.73
C TYR A 222 -2.20 3.51 10.01
N VAL A 223 -2.34 4.62 10.75
CA VAL A 223 -2.96 4.62 12.08
C VAL A 223 -4.42 4.22 12.02
N ASP A 224 -4.77 3.12 12.69
CA ASP A 224 -6.13 2.63 12.85
C ASP A 224 -6.50 2.56 14.35
N PRO A 225 -7.33 3.49 14.86
CA PRO A 225 -7.73 3.49 16.27
C PRO A 225 -8.56 2.27 16.69
N ALA A 226 -9.12 1.54 15.71
CA ALA A 226 -9.91 0.34 15.95
C ALA A 226 -9.16 -0.95 15.65
N LEU A 227 -7.83 -0.88 15.47
CA LEU A 227 -6.99 -2.05 15.24
C LEU A 227 -6.93 -2.94 16.50
N VAL A 228 -7.21 -4.21 16.32
CA VAL A 228 -7.11 -5.19 17.41
C VAL A 228 -5.63 -5.53 17.64
N GLU A 229 -5.18 -5.54 18.88
CA GLU A 229 -3.77 -5.76 19.28
C GLU A 229 -2.79 -4.87 18.49
N PRO A 230 -2.96 -3.53 18.48
CA PRO A 230 -2.23 -2.64 17.57
C PRO A 230 -0.71 -2.75 17.75
N GLN A 231 -0.23 -2.92 18.98
CA GLN A 231 1.22 -3.06 19.24
C GLN A 231 1.81 -4.27 18.53
N ARG A 232 1.10 -5.40 18.55
CA ARG A 232 1.53 -6.62 17.86
C ARG A 232 1.45 -6.46 16.34
N GLN A 233 0.38 -5.84 15.85
CA GLN A 233 0.18 -5.61 14.42
C GLN A 233 1.23 -4.67 13.82
N TYR A 234 1.66 -3.65 14.57
CA TYR A 234 2.65 -2.67 14.10
C TYR A 234 4.09 -3.13 14.26
N TRP A 235 4.40 -3.84 15.36
CA TRP A 235 5.79 -4.08 15.78
C TRP A 235 6.21 -5.54 15.73
N ASP A 236 5.27 -6.49 15.64
CA ASP A 236 5.45 -7.93 15.51
C ASP A 236 6.58 -8.47 16.43
N ALA A 237 7.56 -9.16 15.88
CA ALA A 237 8.69 -9.74 16.59
C ALA A 237 9.59 -8.71 17.29
N ASN A 238 9.54 -7.43 16.89
CA ASN A 238 10.32 -6.36 17.51
C ASN A 238 9.67 -5.78 18.77
N LEU A 239 8.39 -6.10 19.04
CA LEU A 239 7.64 -5.54 20.17
C LEU A 239 8.36 -5.73 21.53
N PRO A 240 8.87 -6.92 21.89
CA PRO A 240 9.52 -7.10 23.20
C PRO A 240 10.75 -6.18 23.41
N GLU A 241 11.56 -5.99 22.38
CA GLU A 241 12.73 -5.09 22.45
C GLU A 241 12.29 -3.63 22.53
N LEU A 242 11.26 -3.25 21.80
CA LEU A 242 10.71 -1.88 21.84
C LEU A 242 10.08 -1.58 23.21
N GLU A 243 9.41 -2.53 23.86
CA GLU A 243 8.93 -2.40 25.24
C GLU A 243 10.09 -2.19 26.22
N ARG A 244 11.19 -2.91 26.05
CA ARG A 244 12.41 -2.70 26.86
C ARG A 244 12.99 -1.30 26.66
N VAL A 245 13.09 -0.84 25.44
CA VAL A 245 13.55 0.53 25.10
C VAL A 245 12.60 1.57 25.68
N LYS A 246 11.28 1.39 25.52
CA LYS A 246 10.27 2.29 26.06
C LYS A 246 10.37 2.43 27.58
N LYS A 247 10.57 1.31 28.30
CA LYS A 247 10.74 1.30 29.76
C LYS A 247 11.94 2.12 30.23
N VAL A 248 13.03 2.11 29.47
CA VAL A 248 14.25 2.85 29.81
C VAL A 248 14.12 4.34 29.51
N TRP A 249 13.58 4.68 28.32
CA TRP A 249 13.62 6.04 27.80
C TRP A 249 12.37 6.86 28.04
N ASP A 250 11.23 6.20 28.27
CA ASP A 250 9.97 6.86 28.57
C ASP A 250 9.16 6.07 29.63
N PRO A 251 9.75 5.87 30.82
CA PRO A 251 9.11 5.05 31.87
C PRO A 251 7.81 5.62 32.40
N MET A 252 7.54 6.89 32.18
CA MET A 252 6.30 7.56 32.59
C MET A 252 5.26 7.65 31.45
N ASP A 253 5.51 6.99 30.32
CA ASP A 253 4.63 6.96 29.15
C ASP A 253 4.15 8.35 28.68
N ARG A 254 5.12 9.29 28.60
CA ARG A 254 4.84 10.66 28.17
C ARG A 254 4.54 10.75 26.68
N PHE A 255 5.14 9.88 25.87
CA PHE A 255 4.97 9.80 24.43
C PHE A 255 4.12 8.59 24.10
N HIS A 256 2.80 8.77 24.07
CA HIS A 256 1.86 7.68 23.76
C HIS A 256 0.76 8.10 22.81
N ASN A 257 0.23 7.12 22.11
CA ASN A 257 -1.02 7.13 21.35
C ASN A 257 -1.61 5.71 21.36
N PRO A 258 -2.83 5.48 20.89
CA PRO A 258 -3.47 4.16 20.97
C PRO A 258 -2.67 3.00 20.36
N GLY A 259 -1.82 3.27 19.36
CA GLY A 259 -0.97 2.27 18.71
C GLY A 259 0.46 2.23 19.19
N SER A 260 0.88 3.09 20.15
CA SER A 260 2.27 3.14 20.59
C SER A 260 2.67 1.92 21.43
N VAL A 261 3.99 1.68 21.49
CA VAL A 261 4.55 0.67 22.39
C VAL A 261 4.24 1.04 23.84
N LEU A 262 3.82 0.05 24.62
CA LEU A 262 3.43 0.25 26.01
C LEU A 262 4.64 0.09 26.97
N VAL A 263 4.56 0.75 28.12
CA VAL A 263 5.49 0.51 29.23
C VAL A 263 5.02 -0.74 29.97
N LYS A 264 5.85 -1.79 30.00
CA LYS A 264 5.60 -3.04 30.72
C LYS A 264 6.65 -3.30 31.79
#